data_39a0c927c8f31a2243605a77a69e7cfd
#
_entry.id   39a0c927c8f31a2243605a77a69e7cfd
#
_cell.length_a   1.000
_cell.length_b   1.000
_cell.length_c   1.000
_cell.angle_alpha   90.00
_cell.angle_beta   90.00
_cell.angle_gamma   90.00
#
_symmetry.space_group_name_H-M   'P 1'
#
loop_
_entity.id
_entity.type
_entity.pdbx_description
1 polymer ?
#
loop_
_entity_poly.entity_id
_entity_poly.type
_entity_poly.pdbx_seq_one_letter_code
_entity_poly.pdbx_strand_id
1 'polypeptide(L)'
;MPATTSTIRFGELNKNKLISRRRIMKVKYLGVLLLALLSLYGCDDNTGTLGMDMLPDSDGISAKTETFDVSTKSMLADKVYSKTSTGYIGKFTDPDPKGFGNYEASFLAELNCTENFTFPAVYEESADGKSGKGTMVKDEVEKIQLVVYYSSWFGDSLNACRMSAYELNDEWLKVRKDPDKYRYTNIDTKLYHESKALGKKAYTAYDTSVPDSVRKATDSNGNSTYYPNITFPLDKELSLIHI
;
A
#
# COMPACT_ATOMS: atom_id res chain seq x y z
N MET A 1 27.53 72.06 1.83
CA MET A 1 28.39 71.07 1.17
C MET A 1 27.51 70.34 0.18
N PRO A 2 27.74 70.49 -1.16
CA PRO A 2 26.89 69.83 -2.17
C PRO A 2 27.38 68.43 -2.48
N ALA A 3 26.45 67.52 -2.62
CA ALA A 3 26.66 66.11 -3.00
C ALA A 3 26.92 66.02 -4.50
N THR A 4 28.03 65.36 -4.84
CA THR A 4 28.50 65.15 -6.20
C THR A 4 27.79 63.90 -6.76
N THR A 5 26.89 64.07 -7.72
CA THR A 5 26.23 62.98 -8.46
C THR A 5 27.16 62.56 -9.60
N SER A 6 27.74 61.36 -9.53
CA SER A 6 28.50 60.76 -10.63
C SER A 6 27.55 60.02 -11.59
N THR A 7 27.39 60.59 -12.78
CA THR A 7 26.65 59.97 -13.88
C THR A 7 27.55 58.98 -14.61
N ILE A 8 27.28 57.70 -14.50
CA ILE A 8 27.93 56.66 -15.30
C ILE A 8 27.27 56.62 -16.68
N ARG A 9 28.01 57.07 -17.72
CA ARG A 9 27.66 56.89 -19.13
C ARG A 9 27.89 55.41 -19.50
N PHE A 10 26.85 54.69 -19.71
CA PHE A 10 26.93 53.39 -20.38
C PHE A 10 27.18 53.63 -21.88
N GLY A 11 28.33 53.12 -22.35
CA GLY A 11 28.72 53.21 -23.75
C GLY A 11 27.72 52.44 -24.65
N GLU A 12 27.43 53.03 -25.79
CA GLU A 12 26.64 52.42 -26.88
C GLU A 12 27.30 51.11 -27.33
N LEU A 13 26.82 50.00 -26.88
CA LEU A 13 27.19 48.69 -27.38
C LEU A 13 26.64 48.51 -28.80
N ASN A 14 27.56 48.38 -29.72
CA ASN A 14 27.42 48.24 -31.15
C ASN A 14 26.30 47.22 -31.54
N LYS A 15 25.09 47.73 -31.80
CA LYS A 15 23.89 46.93 -32.18
C LYS A 15 24.13 46.05 -33.41
N ASN A 16 25.07 46.42 -34.28
CA ASN A 16 25.36 45.68 -35.51
C ASN A 16 26.09 44.36 -35.25
N LYS A 17 26.90 44.27 -34.18
CA LYS A 17 27.59 43.01 -33.82
C LYS A 17 26.70 42.00 -33.17
N LEU A 18 25.64 42.43 -32.47
CA LEU A 18 24.61 41.58 -31.86
C LEU A 18 23.67 40.99 -32.91
N ILE A 19 23.32 41.77 -33.93
CA ILE A 19 22.42 41.31 -35.03
C ILE A 19 23.13 40.23 -35.87
N SER A 20 24.43 40.42 -36.14
CA SER A 20 25.23 39.40 -36.87
C SER A 20 25.33 38.08 -36.09
N ARG A 21 25.55 38.12 -34.78
CA ARG A 21 25.59 36.89 -33.95
C ARG A 21 24.24 36.18 -33.87
N ARG A 22 23.13 36.90 -33.82
CA ARG A 22 21.79 36.29 -33.82
C ARG A 22 21.44 35.59 -35.13
N ARG A 23 21.87 36.13 -36.26
CA ARG A 23 21.67 35.50 -37.57
C ARG A 23 22.50 34.22 -37.72
N ILE A 24 23.75 34.24 -37.30
CA ILE A 24 24.66 33.07 -37.37
C ILE A 24 24.14 31.95 -36.45
N MET A 25 23.61 32.27 -35.25
CA MET A 25 23.01 31.26 -34.37
C MET A 25 21.76 30.60 -35.00
N LYS A 26 20.89 31.38 -35.64
CA LYS A 26 19.71 30.83 -36.28
C LYS A 26 20.06 29.89 -37.42
N VAL A 27 21.09 30.20 -38.21
CA VAL A 27 21.54 29.33 -39.31
C VAL A 27 22.16 28.02 -38.77
N LYS A 28 22.92 28.11 -37.66
CA LYS A 28 23.48 26.90 -37.02
C LYS A 28 22.40 25.96 -36.49
N TYR A 29 21.36 26.51 -35.88
CA TYR A 29 20.21 25.70 -35.39
C TYR A 29 19.38 25.14 -36.55
N LEU A 30 19.26 25.86 -37.66
CA LEU A 30 18.58 25.36 -38.85
C LEU A 30 19.34 24.16 -39.46
N GLY A 31 20.67 24.18 -39.46
CA GLY A 31 21.50 23.06 -39.88
C GLY A 31 21.35 21.82 -38.98
N VAL A 32 21.33 22.02 -37.66
CA VAL A 32 21.11 20.95 -36.69
C VAL A 32 19.69 20.36 -36.81
N LEU A 33 18.69 21.21 -37.03
CA LEU A 33 17.31 20.79 -37.23
C LEU A 33 17.17 19.98 -38.52
N LEU A 34 17.84 20.40 -39.62
CA LEU A 34 17.84 19.69 -40.87
C LEU A 34 18.54 18.33 -40.74
N LEU A 35 19.66 18.26 -40.03
CA LEU A 35 20.38 17.02 -39.73
C LEU A 35 19.54 16.06 -38.88
N ALA A 36 18.81 16.58 -37.90
CA ALA A 36 17.88 15.80 -37.06
C ALA A 36 16.68 15.25 -37.86
N LEU A 37 16.18 16.04 -38.81
CA LEU A 37 15.12 15.58 -39.72
C LEU A 37 15.59 14.49 -40.70
N LEU A 38 16.85 14.58 -41.16
CA LEU A 38 17.42 13.55 -42.04
C LEU A 38 17.72 12.25 -41.29
N SER A 39 18.00 12.29 -39.97
CA SER A 39 18.20 11.09 -39.16
C SER A 39 16.89 10.34 -38.86
N LEU A 40 15.73 11.00 -39.01
CA LEU A 40 14.42 10.36 -38.83
C LEU A 40 13.95 9.59 -40.08
N TYR A 41 14.56 9.80 -41.22
CA TYR A 41 14.25 9.05 -42.45
C TYR A 41 15.03 7.74 -42.58
N GLY A 42 15.88 7.40 -41.62
CA GLY A 42 16.79 6.25 -41.71
C GLY A 42 16.30 4.98 -41.02
N CYS A 43 15.07 4.94 -40.53
CA CYS A 43 14.49 3.71 -40.02
C CYS A 43 13.50 3.13 -41.04
N ASP A 44 14.04 2.57 -42.08
CA ASP A 44 13.31 1.55 -42.86
C ASP A 44 13.62 0.21 -42.19
N ASP A 45 12.68 -0.30 -41.41
CA ASP A 45 12.78 -1.57 -40.66
C ASP A 45 12.79 -2.80 -41.59
N ASN A 46 13.36 -2.65 -42.78
CA ASN A 46 13.48 -3.72 -43.75
C ASN A 46 14.65 -4.68 -43.50
N THR A 47 15.24 -4.60 -42.28
CA THR A 47 16.28 -5.58 -41.89
C THR A 47 15.74 -7.00 -41.71
N GLY A 48 14.41 -7.19 -41.65
CA GLY A 48 13.78 -8.50 -41.60
C GLY A 48 13.90 -9.31 -42.91
N THR A 49 14.22 -8.64 -44.03
CA THR A 49 14.34 -9.29 -45.33
C THR A 49 15.80 -9.54 -45.74
N LEU A 50 16.77 -8.96 -45.01
CA LEU A 50 18.19 -9.15 -45.30
C LEU A 50 18.61 -10.58 -44.92
N GLY A 51 18.71 -11.44 -45.92
CA GLY A 51 19.07 -12.84 -45.75
C GLY A 51 17.96 -13.84 -46.10
N MET A 52 16.73 -13.39 -46.30
CA MET A 52 15.64 -14.27 -46.74
C MET A 52 15.84 -14.76 -48.18
N ASP A 53 16.46 -13.97 -49.03
CA ASP A 53 16.78 -14.38 -50.42
C ASP A 53 17.90 -15.43 -50.51
N MET A 54 18.55 -15.76 -49.38
CA MET A 54 19.58 -16.80 -49.29
C MET A 54 19.04 -18.15 -48.78
N LEU A 55 17.81 -18.19 -48.32
CA LEU A 55 17.16 -19.41 -47.83
C LEU A 55 16.36 -20.04 -48.98
N PRO A 56 16.38 -21.38 -49.15
CA PRO A 56 15.46 -22.05 -50.07
C PRO A 56 14.00 -21.67 -49.71
N ASP A 57 13.15 -21.51 -50.71
CA ASP A 57 11.74 -21.12 -50.55
C ASP A 57 10.95 -22.02 -49.58
N SER A 58 11.46 -23.23 -49.33
CA SER A 58 10.90 -24.17 -48.35
C SER A 58 11.20 -23.86 -46.89
N ASP A 59 12.23 -23.04 -46.59
CA ASP A 59 12.71 -22.75 -45.22
C ASP A 59 12.42 -21.32 -44.75
N GLY A 60 11.66 -20.58 -45.57
CA GLY A 60 11.26 -19.23 -45.23
C GLY A 60 10.18 -19.19 -44.14
N ILE A 61 10.45 -18.52 -43.02
CA ILE A 61 9.43 -18.22 -42.01
C ILE A 61 8.64 -17.00 -42.48
N SER A 62 7.40 -17.19 -42.90
CA SER A 62 6.48 -16.07 -43.17
C SER A 62 5.69 -15.71 -41.94
N ALA A 63 5.85 -14.47 -41.42
CA ALA A 63 5.00 -13.94 -40.39
C ALA A 63 3.88 -13.11 -41.01
N LYS A 64 2.64 -13.40 -40.64
CA LYS A 64 1.48 -12.57 -40.97
C LYS A 64 0.98 -11.87 -39.71
N THR A 65 0.77 -10.58 -39.82
CA THR A 65 0.10 -9.80 -38.81
C THR A 65 -1.36 -9.63 -39.18
N GLU A 66 -2.25 -10.06 -38.32
CA GLU A 66 -3.68 -9.86 -38.47
C GLU A 66 -4.19 -8.97 -37.33
N THR A 67 -5.05 -8.04 -37.69
CA THR A 67 -5.71 -7.16 -36.71
C THR A 67 -7.14 -7.64 -36.50
N PHE A 68 -7.50 -7.88 -35.25
CA PHE A 68 -8.85 -8.30 -34.92
C PHE A 68 -9.54 -7.16 -34.13
N ASP A 69 -10.80 -6.92 -34.49
CA ASP A 69 -11.64 -6.02 -33.71
C ASP A 69 -11.99 -6.68 -32.38
N VAL A 70 -11.67 -5.99 -31.29
CA VAL A 70 -11.98 -6.45 -29.93
C VAL A 70 -13.04 -5.53 -29.32
N SER A 71 -14.16 -6.12 -28.94
CA SER A 71 -15.14 -5.40 -28.11
C SER A 71 -15.02 -5.85 -26.66
N THR A 72 -14.98 -4.90 -25.72
CA THR A 72 -14.94 -5.17 -24.29
C THR A 72 -16.23 -4.70 -23.64
N LYS A 73 -16.65 -5.43 -22.62
CA LYS A 73 -17.86 -5.13 -21.86
C LYS A 73 -17.55 -5.28 -20.38
N SER A 74 -17.89 -4.27 -19.58
CA SER A 74 -17.86 -4.38 -18.13
C SER A 74 -19.08 -5.14 -17.65
N MET A 75 -18.85 -6.12 -16.79
CA MET A 75 -19.91 -6.91 -16.16
C MET A 75 -19.76 -6.83 -14.65
N LEU A 76 -20.89 -6.61 -13.97
CA LEU A 76 -20.93 -6.69 -12.52
C LEU A 76 -20.82 -8.16 -12.09
N ALA A 77 -19.88 -8.44 -11.20
CA ALA A 77 -19.76 -9.77 -10.58
C ALA A 77 -20.69 -9.85 -9.36
N ASP A 78 -21.49 -10.91 -9.26
CA ASP A 78 -22.37 -11.10 -8.10
C ASP A 78 -21.59 -11.35 -6.82
N LYS A 79 -20.46 -12.06 -6.93
CA LYS A 79 -19.59 -12.40 -5.83
C LYS A 79 -18.14 -12.51 -6.31
N VAL A 80 -17.22 -12.09 -5.47
CA VAL A 80 -15.78 -12.20 -5.71
C VAL A 80 -15.14 -12.98 -4.58
N TYR A 81 -14.21 -13.86 -4.91
CA TYR A 81 -13.48 -14.62 -3.90
C TYR A 81 -12.65 -13.68 -3.02
N SER A 82 -12.88 -13.71 -1.71
CA SER A 82 -12.32 -12.74 -0.76
C SER A 82 -11.46 -13.36 0.35
N LYS A 83 -11.26 -14.68 0.35
CA LYS A 83 -10.38 -15.32 1.32
C LYS A 83 -8.92 -15.03 0.98
N THR A 84 -8.34 -14.05 1.65
CA THR A 84 -6.94 -13.63 1.47
C THR A 84 -6.18 -13.72 2.79
N SER A 85 -4.86 -13.71 2.74
CA SER A 85 -3.99 -13.60 3.92
C SER A 85 -3.89 -12.17 4.46
N THR A 86 -4.40 -11.19 3.70
CA THR A 86 -4.36 -9.77 4.07
C THR A 86 -5.78 -9.23 4.20
N GLY A 87 -6.12 -8.71 5.37
CA GLY A 87 -7.38 -8.01 5.59
C GLY A 87 -7.25 -6.53 5.21
N TYR A 88 -8.32 -5.98 4.64
CA TYR A 88 -8.44 -4.55 4.39
C TYR A 88 -9.46 -3.97 5.37
N ILE A 89 -9.15 -2.79 5.91
CA ILE A 89 -10.05 -2.08 6.80
C ILE A 89 -9.97 -0.59 6.52
N GLY A 90 -11.11 0.05 6.48
CA GLY A 90 -11.17 1.50 6.30
C GLY A 90 -12.40 1.97 5.54
N LYS A 91 -12.51 3.28 5.46
CA LYS A 91 -13.55 3.96 4.70
C LYS A 91 -12.90 5.06 3.88
N PHE A 92 -13.19 5.04 2.60
CA PHE A 92 -12.71 6.03 1.65
C PHE A 92 -13.87 6.55 0.81
N THR A 93 -13.90 7.87 0.60
CA THR A 93 -14.83 8.50 -0.32
C THR A 93 -14.02 9.11 -1.44
N ASP A 94 -14.28 8.68 -2.67
CA ASP A 94 -13.64 9.26 -3.84
C ASP A 94 -14.11 10.70 -4.01
N PRO A 95 -13.20 11.69 -4.06
CA PRO A 95 -13.57 13.08 -4.28
C PRO A 95 -14.07 13.34 -5.70
N ASP A 96 -13.77 12.48 -6.68
CA ASP A 96 -14.31 12.60 -8.03
C ASP A 96 -15.75 12.08 -8.07
N PRO A 97 -16.76 12.92 -8.43
CA PRO A 97 -18.15 12.51 -8.52
C PRO A 97 -18.41 11.44 -9.60
N LYS A 98 -17.48 11.23 -10.53
CA LYS A 98 -17.50 10.16 -11.54
C LYS A 98 -16.64 8.96 -11.16
N GLY A 99 -15.99 9.00 -10.00
CA GLY A 99 -15.11 7.97 -9.52
C GLY A 99 -15.84 6.81 -8.87
N PHE A 100 -15.16 6.13 -7.95
CA PHE A 100 -15.65 4.91 -7.31
C PHE A 100 -16.73 5.14 -6.24
N GLY A 101 -17.01 6.39 -5.87
CA GLY A 101 -17.96 6.71 -4.82
C GLY A 101 -17.41 6.41 -3.42
N ASN A 102 -18.18 5.69 -2.61
CA ASN A 102 -17.78 5.30 -1.27
C ASN A 102 -17.25 3.87 -1.28
N TYR A 103 -16.08 3.69 -0.68
CA TYR A 103 -15.49 2.39 -0.42
C TYR A 103 -15.42 2.16 1.09
N GLU A 104 -15.92 1.03 1.55
CA GLU A 104 -15.83 0.61 2.94
C GLU A 104 -15.36 -0.84 2.98
N ALA A 105 -14.34 -1.09 3.79
CA ALA A 105 -13.75 -2.41 3.95
C ALA A 105 -13.69 -2.79 5.43
N SER A 106 -14.04 -4.03 5.69
CA SER A 106 -13.88 -4.72 6.96
C SER A 106 -13.53 -6.17 6.69
N PHE A 107 -13.04 -6.88 7.67
CA PHE A 107 -12.73 -8.31 7.53
C PHE A 107 -13.23 -9.09 8.73
N LEU A 108 -13.51 -10.36 8.49
CA LEU A 108 -13.83 -11.35 9.51
C LEU A 108 -12.59 -12.21 9.73
N ALA A 109 -12.28 -12.53 10.97
CA ALA A 109 -11.16 -13.39 11.33
C ALA A 109 -11.60 -14.38 12.42
N GLU A 110 -11.15 -15.61 12.30
CA GLU A 110 -11.21 -16.58 13.38
C GLU A 110 -9.84 -16.68 14.03
N LEU A 111 -9.81 -16.58 15.34
CA LEU A 111 -8.64 -16.86 16.14
C LEU A 111 -8.67 -18.33 16.50
N ASN A 112 -7.55 -19.01 16.31
CA ASN A 112 -7.40 -20.41 16.65
C ASN A 112 -6.27 -20.57 17.66
N CYS A 113 -6.50 -21.44 18.61
CA CYS A 113 -5.49 -21.85 19.58
C CYS A 113 -5.05 -23.29 19.30
N THR A 114 -3.84 -23.66 19.67
CA THR A 114 -3.39 -25.04 19.56
C THR A 114 -4.19 -25.93 20.49
N GLU A 115 -4.48 -27.16 20.05
CA GLU A 115 -5.10 -28.15 20.93
C GLU A 115 -4.29 -28.31 22.23
N ASN A 116 -4.98 -28.41 23.36
CA ASN A 116 -4.38 -28.52 24.70
C ASN A 116 -3.46 -27.34 25.07
N PHE A 117 -3.74 -26.14 24.56
CA PHE A 117 -3.02 -24.95 25.00
C PHE A 117 -3.28 -24.71 26.49
N THR A 118 -2.21 -24.58 27.26
CA THR A 118 -2.25 -24.17 28.66
C THR A 118 -1.36 -22.94 28.82
N PHE A 119 -1.83 -21.97 29.58
CA PHE A 119 -0.98 -20.84 29.92
C PHE A 119 0.19 -21.31 30.79
N PRO A 120 1.41 -20.81 30.55
CA PRO A 120 2.54 -21.09 31.42
C PRO A 120 2.25 -20.59 32.84
N ALA A 121 2.63 -21.38 33.85
CA ALA A 121 2.52 -20.95 35.23
C ALA A 121 3.38 -19.68 35.46
N VAL A 122 2.76 -18.66 36.01
CA VAL A 122 3.43 -17.40 36.36
C VAL A 122 3.75 -17.40 37.85
N TYR A 123 5.00 -17.11 38.18
CA TYR A 123 5.47 -17.01 39.55
C TYR A 123 5.88 -15.58 39.86
N GLU A 124 5.51 -15.06 41.03
CA GLU A 124 6.10 -13.83 41.52
C GLU A 124 7.60 -14.02 41.74
N GLU A 125 8.37 -12.98 41.46
CA GLU A 125 9.81 -12.98 41.71
C GLU A 125 10.04 -13.15 43.21
N SER A 126 10.89 -14.11 43.58
CA SER A 126 11.20 -14.35 44.99
C SER A 126 11.85 -13.13 45.59
N ALA A 127 11.41 -12.74 46.79
CA ALA A 127 11.91 -11.57 47.49
C ALA A 127 13.43 -11.57 47.75
N ASP A 128 14.08 -12.75 47.63
CA ASP A 128 15.54 -12.92 47.73
C ASP A 128 16.29 -12.82 46.39
N GLY A 129 15.55 -12.72 45.25
CA GLY A 129 16.10 -12.60 43.91
C GLY A 129 17.01 -13.76 43.45
N LYS A 130 17.09 -14.85 44.24
CA LYS A 130 18.08 -15.96 44.04
C LYS A 130 17.45 -17.29 43.71
N SER A 131 16.22 -17.52 44.13
CA SER A 131 15.54 -18.78 43.79
C SER A 131 14.47 -18.52 42.78
N GLY A 132 14.64 -18.92 41.55
CA GLY A 132 13.67 -18.70 40.47
C GLY A 132 12.31 -19.43 40.65
N LYS A 133 11.82 -19.55 41.88
CA LYS A 133 10.53 -20.10 42.26
C LYS A 133 9.93 -19.25 43.38
N GLY A 134 9.30 -18.13 43.00
CA GLY A 134 8.42 -17.41 43.86
C GLY A 134 7.09 -18.14 44.09
N THR A 135 6.18 -17.50 44.78
CA THR A 135 4.81 -17.99 44.96
C THR A 135 4.10 -17.99 43.60
N MET A 136 3.44 -19.09 43.26
CA MET A 136 2.62 -19.17 42.03
C MET A 136 1.51 -18.11 42.13
N VAL A 137 1.49 -17.23 41.15
CA VAL A 137 0.44 -16.24 41.02
C VAL A 137 -0.83 -16.98 40.60
N LYS A 138 -1.94 -16.67 41.22
CA LYS A 138 -3.25 -17.19 40.83
C LYS A 138 -3.49 -16.97 39.37
N ASP A 139 -4.11 -17.93 38.68
CA ASP A 139 -4.53 -17.89 37.28
C ASP A 139 -5.56 -16.77 37.03
N GLU A 140 -5.16 -15.53 37.17
CA GLU A 140 -5.96 -14.36 36.80
C GLU A 140 -5.40 -13.73 35.54
N VAL A 141 -6.22 -13.62 34.53
CA VAL A 141 -5.89 -12.84 33.33
C VAL A 141 -5.81 -11.37 33.73
N GLU A 142 -4.62 -10.81 33.70
CA GLU A 142 -4.41 -9.40 34.04
C GLU A 142 -4.94 -8.50 32.92
N LYS A 143 -4.69 -8.84 31.66
CA LYS A 143 -5.02 -8.01 30.52
C LYS A 143 -5.21 -8.83 29.25
N ILE A 144 -6.23 -8.49 28.48
CA ILE A 144 -6.43 -9.00 27.12
C ILE A 144 -6.33 -7.84 26.15
N GLN A 145 -5.57 -8.03 25.09
CA GLN A 145 -5.41 -7.03 24.03
C GLN A 145 -5.52 -7.67 22.66
N LEU A 146 -6.20 -6.98 21.77
CA LEU A 146 -6.12 -7.28 20.33
C LEU A 146 -5.05 -6.40 19.71
N VAL A 147 -4.09 -7.04 19.04
CA VAL A 147 -3.02 -6.36 18.30
C VAL A 147 -3.20 -6.65 16.83
N VAL A 148 -3.45 -5.61 16.05
CA VAL A 148 -3.62 -5.71 14.60
C VAL A 148 -2.42 -5.06 13.93
N TYR A 149 -1.58 -5.86 13.30
CA TYR A 149 -0.44 -5.39 12.53
C TYR A 149 -0.85 -4.98 11.12
N TYR A 150 -0.23 -3.95 10.58
CA TYR A 150 -0.42 -3.53 9.20
C TYR A 150 0.92 -3.20 8.53
N SER A 151 0.97 -3.38 7.22
CA SER A 151 2.19 -3.14 6.44
C SER A 151 2.12 -1.87 5.61
N SER A 152 0.90 -1.43 5.27
CA SER A 152 0.69 -0.26 4.40
C SER A 152 -0.67 0.38 4.67
N TRP A 153 -0.83 1.59 4.18
CA TRP A 153 -2.07 2.35 4.22
C TRP A 153 -2.27 3.12 2.92
N PHE A 154 -3.49 3.53 2.68
CA PHE A 154 -3.87 4.40 1.57
C PHE A 154 -4.40 5.73 2.11
N GLY A 155 -4.02 6.83 1.47
CA GLY A 155 -4.42 8.18 1.85
C GLY A 155 -3.49 8.84 2.88
N ASP A 156 -3.99 9.89 3.53
CA ASP A 156 -3.23 10.65 4.52
C ASP A 156 -3.03 9.83 5.80
N SER A 157 -1.78 9.60 6.15
CA SER A 157 -1.37 8.81 7.31
C SER A 157 -1.68 9.45 8.65
N LEU A 158 -1.96 10.75 8.68
CA LEU A 158 -2.27 11.51 9.90
C LEU A 158 -3.77 11.69 10.13
N ASN A 159 -4.61 11.28 9.19
CA ASN A 159 -6.05 11.30 9.38
C ASN A 159 -6.46 10.40 10.55
N ALA A 160 -7.28 10.95 11.44
CA ALA A 160 -7.82 10.21 12.57
C ALA A 160 -8.83 9.16 12.09
N CYS A 161 -8.54 7.92 12.37
CA CYS A 161 -9.38 6.77 12.10
C CYS A 161 -9.86 6.13 13.41
N ARG A 162 -10.92 5.33 13.32
CA ARG A 162 -11.40 4.53 14.44
C ARG A 162 -11.64 3.10 13.98
N MET A 163 -11.01 2.15 14.68
CA MET A 163 -11.25 0.72 14.52
C MET A 163 -12.15 0.23 15.64
N SER A 164 -13.06 -0.66 15.34
CA SER A 164 -13.90 -1.36 16.31
C SER A 164 -13.85 -2.86 16.02
N ALA A 165 -13.72 -3.66 17.05
CA ALA A 165 -13.82 -5.11 16.97
C ALA A 165 -15.15 -5.57 17.59
N TYR A 166 -15.76 -6.54 16.97
CA TYR A 166 -17.04 -7.12 17.38
C TYR A 166 -16.92 -8.63 17.40
N GLU A 167 -17.66 -9.25 18.31
CA GLU A 167 -17.80 -10.69 18.34
C GLU A 167 -18.71 -11.16 17.19
N LEU A 168 -18.34 -12.27 16.54
CA LEU A 168 -19.19 -12.92 15.55
C LEU A 168 -20.37 -13.59 16.25
N ASN A 169 -21.52 -13.56 15.60
CA ASN A 169 -22.75 -14.16 16.14
C ASN A 169 -22.90 -15.63 15.70
N ASP A 170 -23.94 -16.30 16.21
CA ASP A 170 -24.21 -17.72 15.91
C ASP A 170 -24.50 -17.99 14.43
N GLU A 171 -24.94 -16.99 13.68
CA GLU A 171 -25.16 -17.14 12.22
C GLU A 171 -23.84 -17.38 11.48
N TRP A 172 -22.72 -16.84 12.00
CA TRP A 172 -21.40 -17.13 11.48
C TRP A 172 -21.10 -18.63 11.52
N LEU A 173 -21.46 -19.33 12.59
CA LEU A 173 -21.25 -20.77 12.73
C LEU A 173 -21.97 -21.59 11.65
N LYS A 174 -23.07 -21.07 11.13
CA LYS A 174 -23.81 -21.67 10.00
C LYS A 174 -23.11 -21.37 8.67
N VAL A 175 -22.73 -20.11 8.46
CA VAL A 175 -22.09 -19.65 7.22
C VAL A 175 -20.71 -20.30 7.04
N ARG A 176 -19.91 -20.44 8.10
CA ARG A 176 -18.56 -21.04 8.04
C ARG A 176 -18.55 -22.49 7.56
N LYS A 177 -19.66 -23.21 7.72
CA LYS A 177 -19.81 -24.59 7.25
C LYS A 177 -20.03 -24.67 5.74
N ASP A 178 -20.40 -23.57 5.10
CA ASP A 178 -20.64 -23.49 3.67
C ASP A 178 -19.46 -22.75 2.99
N PRO A 179 -18.49 -23.47 2.41
CA PRO A 179 -17.32 -22.86 1.80
C PRO A 179 -17.65 -21.95 0.61
N ASP A 180 -18.81 -22.13 -0.02
CA ASP A 180 -19.27 -21.31 -1.14
C ASP A 180 -19.85 -19.97 -0.69
N LYS A 181 -20.14 -19.83 0.61
CA LYS A 181 -20.62 -18.56 1.18
C LYS A 181 -19.53 -17.75 1.83
N TYR A 182 -18.81 -18.30 2.82
CA TYR A 182 -17.89 -17.51 3.64
C TYR A 182 -16.61 -17.06 2.92
N ARG A 183 -16.36 -17.57 1.72
CA ARG A 183 -15.16 -17.22 0.93
C ARG A 183 -15.37 -16.08 -0.05
N TYR A 184 -16.57 -15.53 -0.13
CA TYR A 184 -16.93 -14.55 -1.14
C TYR A 184 -17.41 -13.23 -0.54
N THR A 185 -17.33 -12.16 -1.32
CA THR A 185 -17.68 -10.79 -0.91
C THR A 185 -19.17 -10.56 -0.64
N ASN A 186 -20.04 -11.45 -1.11
CA ASN A 186 -21.50 -11.37 -0.90
C ASN A 186 -21.96 -11.95 0.44
N ILE A 187 -21.05 -12.17 1.37
CA ILE A 187 -21.38 -12.57 2.73
C ILE A 187 -22.16 -11.44 3.42
N ASP A 188 -23.17 -11.82 4.21
CA ASP A 188 -23.92 -10.86 5.00
C ASP A 188 -22.99 -10.22 6.06
N THR A 189 -22.91 -8.90 6.05
CA THR A 189 -22.07 -8.14 7.00
C THR A 189 -22.66 -8.13 8.43
N LYS A 190 -23.91 -8.57 8.63
CA LYS A 190 -24.54 -8.66 9.96
C LYS A 190 -24.21 -9.93 10.73
N LEU A 191 -23.14 -10.61 10.40
CA LEU A 191 -22.66 -11.82 11.08
C LEU A 191 -21.98 -11.54 12.43
N TYR A 192 -22.17 -10.37 13.00
CA TYR A 192 -21.58 -9.94 14.28
C TYR A 192 -22.60 -9.21 15.15
N HIS A 193 -22.30 -9.11 16.45
CA HIS A 193 -23.12 -8.41 17.42
C HIS A 193 -22.88 -6.89 17.35
N GLU A 194 -23.68 -6.15 16.57
CA GLU A 194 -23.54 -4.71 16.36
C GLU A 194 -23.62 -3.87 17.67
N SER A 195 -24.40 -4.33 18.64
CA SER A 195 -24.62 -3.61 19.88
C SER A 195 -23.48 -3.73 20.89
N LYS A 196 -22.63 -4.74 20.77
CA LYS A 196 -21.56 -5.05 21.73
C LYS A 196 -20.19 -5.05 21.06
N ALA A 197 -19.52 -3.93 21.06
CA ALA A 197 -18.13 -3.89 20.62
C ALA A 197 -17.23 -4.46 21.71
N LEU A 198 -16.36 -5.40 21.35
CA LEU A 198 -15.33 -5.97 22.21
C LEU A 198 -14.24 -4.95 22.55
N GLY A 199 -13.99 -4.03 21.63
CA GLY A 199 -13.03 -2.96 21.82
C GLY A 199 -13.14 -1.91 20.72
N LYS A 200 -12.70 -0.69 21.02
CA LYS A 200 -12.64 0.44 20.09
C LYS A 200 -11.36 1.23 20.32
N LYS A 201 -10.71 1.64 19.23
CA LYS A 201 -9.49 2.45 19.28
C LYS A 201 -9.51 3.52 18.19
N ALA A 202 -9.24 4.76 18.58
CA ALA A 202 -8.87 5.81 17.65
C ALA A 202 -7.36 5.71 17.35
N TYR A 203 -6.97 5.90 16.11
CA TYR A 203 -5.59 5.79 15.68
C TYR A 203 -5.33 6.66 14.44
N THR A 204 -4.07 6.86 14.14
CA THR A 204 -3.57 7.37 12.86
C THR A 204 -2.68 6.30 12.23
N ALA A 205 -2.67 6.18 10.90
CA ALA A 205 -1.83 5.19 10.24
C ALA A 205 -0.32 5.44 10.50
N TYR A 206 0.07 6.70 10.65
CA TYR A 206 1.37 7.05 11.18
C TYR A 206 1.22 7.40 12.67
N ASP A 207 1.67 6.51 13.55
CA ASP A 207 1.64 6.75 14.99
C ASP A 207 2.75 7.72 15.39
N THR A 208 2.36 8.97 15.67
CA THR A 208 3.29 10.04 16.06
C THR A 208 3.86 9.87 17.46
N SER A 209 3.29 8.99 18.28
CA SER A 209 3.78 8.70 19.64
C SER A 209 5.03 7.80 19.62
N VAL A 210 5.26 7.08 18.52
CA VAL A 210 6.43 6.22 18.35
C VAL A 210 7.62 7.07 17.86
N PRO A 211 8.71 7.16 18.63
CA PRO A 211 9.88 7.95 18.22
C PRO A 211 10.60 7.33 17.02
N ASP A 212 11.25 8.17 16.24
CA ASP A 212 11.98 7.76 15.03
C ASP A 212 13.09 6.72 15.32
N SER A 213 13.71 6.77 16.48
CA SER A 213 14.71 5.80 16.92
C SER A 213 14.15 4.38 17.00
N VAL A 214 12.90 4.23 17.43
CA VAL A 214 12.20 2.92 17.49
C VAL A 214 11.75 2.52 16.10
N ARG A 215 11.17 3.47 15.34
CA ARG A 215 10.62 3.21 14.01
C ARG A 215 11.67 2.78 12.99
N LYS A 216 12.89 3.31 13.10
CA LYS A 216 14.03 3.02 12.22
C LYS A 216 14.98 1.97 12.78
N ALA A 217 14.64 1.37 13.93
CA ALA A 217 15.47 0.33 14.53
C ALA A 217 15.51 -0.92 13.65
N THR A 218 16.71 -1.49 13.54
CA THR A 218 16.96 -2.73 12.78
C THR A 218 17.65 -3.76 13.66
N ASP A 219 17.48 -5.03 13.33
CA ASP A 219 18.23 -6.12 13.91
C ASP A 219 19.66 -6.21 13.33
N SER A 220 20.45 -7.19 13.78
CA SER A 220 21.81 -7.43 13.29
C SER A 220 21.88 -7.77 11.79
N ASN A 221 20.76 -8.16 11.18
CA ASN A 221 20.65 -8.53 9.76
C ASN A 221 20.12 -7.36 8.91
N GLY A 222 19.83 -6.19 9.53
CA GLY A 222 19.29 -5.02 8.85
C GLY A 222 17.77 -5.05 8.65
N ASN A 223 17.05 -6.01 9.22
CA ASN A 223 15.59 -6.04 9.13
C ASN A 223 14.96 -5.09 10.15
N SER A 224 13.85 -4.45 9.78
CA SER A 224 13.11 -3.61 10.72
C SER A 224 12.63 -4.43 11.93
N THR A 225 12.86 -3.90 13.12
CA THR A 225 12.32 -4.46 14.37
C THR A 225 10.99 -3.82 14.77
N TYR A 226 10.60 -2.75 14.11
CA TYR A 226 9.32 -2.09 14.33
C TYR A 226 8.28 -2.55 13.32
N TYR A 227 7.17 -3.05 13.84
CA TYR A 227 6.00 -3.44 13.07
C TYR A 227 4.83 -2.53 13.46
N PRO A 228 4.33 -1.68 12.54
CA PRO A 228 3.19 -0.83 12.81
C PRO A 228 1.99 -1.65 13.24
N ASN A 229 1.34 -1.22 14.33
CA ASN A 229 0.20 -1.95 14.86
C ASN A 229 -0.81 -1.03 15.56
N ILE A 230 -2.02 -1.53 15.67
CA ILE A 230 -3.09 -0.92 16.46
C ILE A 230 -3.41 -1.88 17.58
N THR A 231 -3.16 -1.46 18.80
CA THR A 231 -3.43 -2.26 20.01
C THR A 231 -4.56 -1.64 20.78
N PHE A 232 -5.56 -2.42 21.13
CA PHE A 232 -6.63 -1.98 22.01
C PHE A 232 -7.07 -3.07 22.98
N PRO A 233 -7.47 -2.66 24.22
CA PRO A 233 -7.87 -3.60 25.23
C PRO A 233 -9.22 -4.24 24.85
N LEU A 234 -9.36 -5.50 25.16
CA LEU A 234 -10.61 -6.24 25.15
C LEU A 234 -11.13 -6.47 26.55
N ASP A 235 -12.40 -6.81 26.66
CA ASP A 235 -13.01 -7.20 27.94
C ASP A 235 -12.36 -8.49 28.46
N LYS A 236 -12.02 -8.53 29.73
CA LYS A 236 -11.43 -9.70 30.39
C LYS A 236 -12.35 -10.91 30.38
N GLU A 237 -13.65 -10.68 30.44
CA GLU A 237 -14.64 -11.77 30.39
C GLU A 237 -14.55 -12.61 29.11
N LEU A 238 -14.01 -12.04 28.05
CA LEU A 238 -13.80 -12.74 26.77
C LEU A 238 -12.86 -13.94 26.91
N SER A 239 -11.87 -13.88 27.79
CA SER A 239 -10.93 -14.97 27.99
C SER A 239 -11.54 -16.19 28.67
N LEU A 240 -12.58 -15.97 29.47
CA LEU A 240 -13.21 -17.03 30.24
C LEU A 240 -14.24 -17.83 29.45
N ILE A 241 -14.68 -17.32 28.31
CA ILE A 241 -15.75 -17.91 27.49
C ILE A 241 -15.18 -18.75 26.31
N HIS A 242 -13.95 -18.46 25.88
CA HIS A 242 -13.39 -18.98 24.63
C HIS A 242 -12.08 -19.76 24.77
N ILE A 243 -11.67 -20.13 25.99
CA ILE A 243 -10.48 -20.97 26.24
C ILE A 243 -10.90 -22.30 26.83
#